data_0e8840bef4d7a0aa1b74ae4ffef58d25
#
_entry.id   0e8840bef4d7a0aa1b74ae4ffef58d25
#
_cell.length_a   1.000
_cell.length_b   1.000
_cell.length_c   1.000
_cell.angle_alpha   90.00
_cell.angle_beta   90.00
_cell.angle_gamma   90.00
#
_symmetry.space_group_name_H-M   'P 1'
#
loop_
_entity.id
_entity.type
_entity.pdbx_description
1 polymer ?
#
loop_
_entity_poly.entity_id
_entity_poly.type
_entity_poly.pdbx_seq_one_letter_code
_entity_poly.pdbx_strand_id
1 'polypeptide(L)'
;FFFSSRRRHTRLVSDWSSDVCSSDLSKLKVFSKNFNMNNNLLLFKKNKSPIGQKIIIKGKVINRRGNPLKGIIIEIWQANAAGKYRDKNDTHDAAIDPNFLGYGATKTNSNGDYKFKTILPGAYPWGNHKNAWRPKHIHFSIINENISNRLCTQMYFPNDFLLNYDPIYNSIAKKYRNSLIAKFDKKNNIVPNYLVFTFDIVL
;
A
#
# COMPACT_ATOMS: atom_id res chain seq x y z
N PHE A 1 -4.58 -10.65 10.62
CA PHE A 1 -3.54 -11.44 11.30
C PHE A 1 -2.22 -11.11 10.65
N PHE A 2 -1.30 -10.58 11.42
CA PHE A 2 -0.06 -9.99 10.98
C PHE A 2 1.08 -10.80 11.55
N PHE A 3 2.08 -11.08 10.74
CA PHE A 3 3.26 -11.79 11.18
C PHE A 3 4.13 -10.85 12.01
N SER A 4 4.12 -11.07 13.33
CA SER A 4 5.22 -10.65 14.19
C SER A 4 6.43 -11.48 13.81
N SER A 5 7.51 -10.85 13.42
CA SER A 5 8.80 -11.47 13.13
C SER A 5 9.31 -12.25 14.35
N ARG A 6 9.03 -13.56 14.38
CA ARG A 6 9.88 -14.51 15.09
C ARG A 6 10.46 -15.47 14.08
N ARG A 7 11.77 -15.38 13.95
CA ARG A 7 12.69 -16.16 13.12
C ARG A 7 12.25 -17.63 12.97
N ARG A 8 11.87 -18.10 11.78
CA ARG A 8 12.22 -19.39 11.17
C ARG A 8 11.47 -19.81 9.89
N HIS A 9 10.54 -19.01 9.31
CA HIS A 9 9.90 -19.39 8.05
C HIS A 9 9.78 -18.24 7.02
N THR A 10 10.68 -17.30 7.06
CA THR A 10 10.61 -16.02 6.34
C THR A 10 11.59 -15.88 5.17
N ARG A 11 12.32 -16.93 4.76
CA ARG A 11 13.35 -16.75 3.72
C ARG A 11 12.82 -16.51 2.31
N LEU A 12 11.60 -16.94 1.97
CA LEU A 12 11.04 -16.73 0.62
C LEU A 12 10.13 -15.52 0.49
N VAL A 13 9.57 -15.02 1.60
CA VAL A 13 8.74 -13.80 1.62
C VAL A 13 9.58 -12.57 1.96
N SER A 14 10.72 -12.77 2.65
CA SER A 14 11.62 -11.70 3.08
C SER A 14 12.45 -11.12 1.94
N ASP A 15 12.78 -11.91 0.90
CA ASP A 15 13.73 -11.45 -0.11
C ASP A 15 13.12 -10.44 -1.08
N TRP A 16 11.80 -10.46 -1.32
CA TRP A 16 11.12 -9.50 -2.20
C TRP A 16 10.39 -8.37 -1.49
N SER A 17 9.78 -8.63 -0.35
CA SER A 17 9.26 -7.54 0.48
C SER A 17 10.39 -6.84 1.24
N SER A 18 11.53 -7.51 1.48
CA SER A 18 12.71 -6.91 2.07
C SER A 18 13.49 -6.08 1.07
N ASP A 19 13.57 -6.42 -0.23
CA ASP A 19 14.29 -5.60 -1.19
C ASP A 19 13.56 -4.28 -1.49
N VAL A 20 12.24 -4.29 -1.60
CA VAL A 20 11.46 -3.05 -1.71
C VAL A 20 11.27 -2.36 -0.34
N CYS A 21 11.24 -3.11 0.77
CA CYS A 21 11.24 -2.55 2.12
C CYS A 21 12.65 -2.26 2.66
N SER A 22 13.70 -3.02 2.30
CA SER A 22 15.04 -2.84 2.86
C SER A 22 15.87 -1.79 2.12
N SER A 23 15.70 -1.63 0.81
CA SER A 23 16.31 -0.50 0.10
C SER A 23 15.80 0.84 0.59
N ASP A 24 14.58 0.89 1.07
CA ASP A 24 13.97 2.07 1.71
C ASP A 24 14.27 2.18 3.22
N LEU A 25 14.61 1.09 3.90
CA LEU A 25 14.90 1.11 5.35
C LEU A 25 16.12 1.97 5.72
N SER A 26 17.12 2.03 4.85
CA SER A 26 18.28 2.92 5.06
C SER A 26 17.92 4.40 4.90
N LYS A 27 16.98 4.71 4.01
CA LYS A 27 16.43 6.06 3.83
C LYS A 27 15.45 6.42 4.96
N LEU A 28 14.75 5.46 5.55
CA LEU A 28 13.73 5.68 6.58
C LEU A 28 14.30 6.00 7.97
N LYS A 29 15.57 5.69 8.27
CA LYS A 29 16.25 6.26 9.46
C LYS A 29 16.38 7.79 9.38
N VAL A 30 16.30 8.38 8.21
CA VAL A 30 16.33 9.83 7.99
C VAL A 30 14.93 10.45 8.06
N PHE A 31 13.87 9.67 7.75
CA PHE A 31 12.48 10.16 7.73
C PHE A 31 11.84 10.36 9.11
N SER A 32 12.42 9.81 10.19
CA SER A 32 11.81 9.85 11.53
C SER A 32 11.73 11.23 12.19
N LYS A 33 12.36 12.26 11.60
CA LYS A 33 12.35 13.63 12.18
C LYS A 33 11.56 14.69 11.40
N ASN A 34 11.19 14.44 10.11
CA ASN A 34 10.42 15.40 9.31
C ASN A 34 9.47 14.68 8.35
N PHE A 35 8.48 13.95 8.88
CA PHE A 35 7.42 13.37 8.03
C PHE A 35 6.58 14.48 7.41
N ASN A 36 6.74 14.68 6.10
CA ASN A 36 5.76 15.45 5.35
C ASN A 36 4.50 14.59 5.22
N MET A 37 3.56 14.79 6.15
CA MET A 37 2.29 14.07 6.23
C MET A 37 1.39 14.47 5.06
N ASN A 38 1.65 13.92 3.87
CA ASN A 38 0.83 14.12 2.69
C ASN A 38 0.04 12.84 2.36
N ASN A 39 -1.25 12.87 2.61
CA ASN A 39 -2.16 11.78 2.29
C ASN A 39 -2.85 11.93 0.93
N ASN A 40 -2.46 12.92 0.14
CA ASN A 40 -2.94 13.14 -1.22
C ASN A 40 -1.80 12.92 -2.23
N LEU A 41 -1.81 11.77 -2.90
CA LEU A 41 -0.79 11.42 -3.88
C LEU A 41 -1.05 12.05 -5.27
N LEU A 42 -2.16 12.77 -5.41
CA LEU A 42 -2.56 13.40 -6.67
C LEU A 42 -1.97 14.80 -6.75
N LEU A 43 -1.19 15.08 -7.78
CA LEU A 43 -0.71 16.41 -8.11
C LEU A 43 -1.57 16.99 -9.23
N PHE A 44 -2.00 18.22 -9.04
CA PHE A 44 -2.71 18.97 -10.06
C PHE A 44 -1.81 20.10 -10.56
N LYS A 45 -1.02 19.82 -11.60
CA LYS A 45 -0.12 20.83 -12.20
C LYS A 45 -0.69 21.29 -13.53
N LYS A 46 -0.74 22.60 -13.75
CA LYS A 46 -1.19 23.22 -15.03
C LYS A 46 -2.52 22.63 -15.52
N ASN A 47 -3.52 22.49 -14.65
CA ASN A 47 -4.84 21.90 -14.94
C ASN A 47 -4.83 20.43 -15.41
N LYS A 48 -3.72 19.71 -15.24
CA LYS A 48 -3.62 18.28 -15.53
C LYS A 48 -3.75 17.49 -14.23
N SER A 49 -4.59 16.45 -14.27
CA SER A 49 -4.71 15.48 -13.17
C SER A 49 -3.88 14.23 -13.47
N PRO A 50 -3.55 13.42 -12.43
CA PRO A 50 -2.96 12.10 -12.66
C PRO A 50 -3.81 11.25 -13.59
N ILE A 51 -3.14 10.42 -14.38
CA ILE A 51 -3.77 9.46 -15.30
C ILE A 51 -4.32 8.28 -14.47
N GLY A 52 -5.51 7.81 -14.82
CA GLY A 52 -6.15 6.64 -14.22
C GLY A 52 -7.33 6.96 -13.32
N GLN A 53 -7.97 5.88 -12.84
CA GLN A 53 -9.13 5.98 -11.96
C GLN A 53 -8.71 6.51 -10.59
N LYS A 54 -9.26 7.65 -10.17
CA LYS A 54 -9.04 8.19 -8.83
C LYS A 54 -9.74 7.32 -7.80
N ILE A 55 -9.06 7.07 -6.67
CA ILE A 55 -9.60 6.30 -5.57
C ILE A 55 -9.36 6.98 -4.23
N ILE A 56 -10.21 6.68 -3.29
CA ILE A 56 -10.02 6.96 -1.87
C ILE A 56 -9.84 5.63 -1.16
N ILE A 57 -8.76 5.53 -0.39
CA ILE A 57 -8.55 4.43 0.55
C ILE A 57 -8.78 5.00 1.94
N LYS A 58 -9.63 4.36 2.71
CA LYS A 58 -9.89 4.70 4.12
C LYS A 58 -9.92 3.43 4.96
N GLY A 59 -9.76 3.55 6.25
CA GLY A 59 -9.83 2.42 7.18
C GLY A 59 -9.53 2.84 8.59
N LYS A 60 -9.49 1.85 9.47
CA LYS A 60 -9.13 2.00 10.87
C LYS A 60 -7.89 1.17 11.19
N VAL A 61 -7.08 1.68 12.10
CA VAL A 61 -6.07 0.88 12.80
C VAL A 61 -6.61 0.58 14.19
N ILE A 62 -6.74 -0.70 14.51
CA ILE A 62 -7.25 -1.19 15.78
C ILE A 62 -6.28 -2.21 16.39
N ASN A 63 -6.33 -2.40 17.68
CA ASN A 63 -5.62 -3.50 18.32
C ASN A 63 -6.44 -4.81 18.24
N ARG A 64 -5.85 -5.92 18.69
CA ARG A 64 -6.52 -7.25 18.70
C ARG A 64 -7.80 -7.31 19.54
N ARG A 65 -8.02 -6.35 20.44
CA ARG A 65 -9.24 -6.23 21.26
C ARG A 65 -10.31 -5.36 20.58
N GLY A 66 -10.04 -4.84 19.36
CA GLY A 66 -10.95 -3.97 18.61
C GLY A 66 -10.85 -2.48 19.00
N ASN A 67 -9.96 -2.09 19.91
CA ASN A 67 -9.84 -0.69 20.31
C ASN A 67 -9.06 0.11 19.26
N PRO A 68 -9.50 1.35 18.94
CA PRO A 68 -8.83 2.20 17.97
C PRO A 68 -7.45 2.64 18.47
N LEU A 69 -6.50 2.72 17.54
CA LEU A 69 -5.13 3.16 17.81
C LEU A 69 -4.90 4.54 17.20
N LYS A 70 -4.79 5.55 18.06
CA LYS A 70 -4.44 6.93 17.70
C LYS A 70 -2.95 7.06 17.45
N GLY A 71 -2.58 7.92 16.51
CA GLY A 71 -1.19 8.35 16.34
C GLY A 71 -0.31 7.38 15.57
N ILE A 72 -0.90 6.32 14.99
CA ILE A 72 -0.16 5.39 14.16
C ILE A 72 0.18 6.04 12.81
N ILE A 73 1.46 6.01 12.45
CA ILE A 73 1.92 6.51 11.15
C ILE A 73 1.70 5.40 10.12
N ILE A 74 1.07 5.77 9.02
CA ILE A 74 0.84 4.90 7.87
C ILE A 74 1.49 5.54 6.66
N GLU A 75 2.37 4.80 6.02
CA GLU A 75 2.96 5.14 4.73
C GLU A 75 2.39 4.20 3.68
N ILE A 76 2.17 4.73 2.47
CA ILE A 76 1.82 3.92 1.32
C ILE A 76 2.72 4.26 0.13
N TRP A 77 3.01 3.25 -0.69
CA TRP A 77 3.63 3.45 -2.00
C TRP A 77 3.06 2.47 -3.01
N GLN A 78 3.02 2.90 -4.26
CA GLN A 78 2.40 2.15 -5.34
C GLN A 78 2.91 2.55 -6.71
N ALA A 79 2.70 1.68 -7.69
CA ALA A 79 2.85 2.00 -9.10
C ALA A 79 1.76 2.98 -9.57
N ASN A 80 2.01 3.69 -10.67
CA ASN A 80 1.00 4.49 -11.35
C ASN A 80 -0.02 3.60 -12.10
N ALA A 81 -0.95 4.20 -12.84
CA ALA A 81 -1.96 3.45 -13.60
C ALA A 81 -1.39 2.55 -14.71
N ALA A 82 -0.20 2.83 -15.19
CA ALA A 82 0.52 2.00 -16.18
C ALA A 82 1.41 0.92 -15.53
N GLY A 83 1.38 0.75 -14.21
CA GLY A 83 2.20 -0.23 -13.50
C GLY A 83 3.66 0.22 -13.26
N LYS A 84 3.97 1.52 -13.42
CA LYS A 84 5.33 2.07 -13.22
C LYS A 84 5.49 2.69 -11.85
N TYR A 85 6.50 2.26 -11.11
CA TYR A 85 6.93 2.94 -9.89
C TYR A 85 7.77 4.18 -10.19
N ARG A 86 7.70 5.18 -9.30
CA ARG A 86 8.55 6.37 -9.36
C ARG A 86 9.90 6.12 -8.67
N ASP A 87 10.46 4.97 -8.92
CA ASP A 87 11.78 4.57 -8.42
C ASP A 87 12.77 4.47 -9.58
N LYS A 88 14.00 4.95 -9.37
CA LYS A 88 15.06 4.90 -10.38
C LYS A 88 15.50 3.48 -10.73
N ASN A 89 15.25 2.52 -9.83
CA ASN A 89 15.60 1.12 -10.02
C ASN A 89 14.47 0.32 -10.68
N ASP A 90 13.29 0.92 -10.88
CA ASP A 90 12.21 0.25 -11.62
C ASP A 90 12.56 0.18 -13.10
N THR A 91 12.75 -1.02 -13.62
CA THR A 91 13.11 -1.31 -15.00
C THR A 91 11.91 -1.48 -15.93
N HIS A 92 10.67 -1.38 -15.43
CA HIS A 92 9.47 -1.49 -16.26
C HIS A 92 9.44 -0.37 -17.32
N ASP A 93 9.28 -0.77 -18.58
CA ASP A 93 9.21 0.15 -19.72
C ASP A 93 7.81 0.76 -19.89
N ALA A 94 7.37 1.52 -18.89
CA ALA A 94 6.15 2.29 -18.93
C ALA A 94 6.42 3.73 -18.50
N ALA A 95 5.61 4.65 -18.97
CA ALA A 95 5.79 6.08 -18.70
C ALA A 95 5.54 6.42 -17.21
N ILE A 96 6.39 7.27 -16.66
CA ILE A 96 6.16 7.90 -15.36
C ILE A 96 5.07 8.97 -15.53
N ASP A 97 4.07 8.97 -14.66
CA ASP A 97 3.10 10.06 -14.57
C ASP A 97 3.68 11.22 -13.73
N PRO A 98 3.95 12.39 -14.32
CA PRO A 98 4.49 13.53 -13.60
C PRO A 98 3.53 14.14 -12.57
N ASN A 99 2.23 13.86 -12.69
CA ASN A 99 1.19 14.36 -11.80
C ASN A 99 0.85 13.40 -10.65
N PHE A 100 1.55 12.26 -10.56
CA PHE A 100 1.35 11.26 -9.52
C PHE A 100 2.59 11.13 -8.64
N LEU A 101 2.42 11.26 -7.31
CA LEU A 101 3.56 11.18 -6.38
C LEU A 101 4.07 9.76 -6.16
N GLY A 102 3.18 8.76 -6.20
CA GLY A 102 3.52 7.36 -5.97
C GLY A 102 3.73 6.98 -4.48
N TYR A 103 3.87 7.96 -3.60
CA TYR A 103 4.12 7.80 -2.16
C TYR A 103 3.31 8.81 -1.37
N GLY A 104 2.86 8.41 -0.17
CA GLY A 104 2.19 9.29 0.77
C GLY A 104 2.22 8.75 2.19
N ALA A 105 1.99 9.64 3.16
CA ALA A 105 1.95 9.30 4.58
C ALA A 105 0.82 10.01 5.31
N THR A 106 0.29 9.40 6.36
CA THR A 106 -0.71 9.98 7.27
C THR A 106 -0.57 9.43 8.68
N LYS A 107 -1.26 10.05 9.61
CA LYS A 107 -1.34 9.61 11.01
C LYS A 107 -2.79 9.37 11.40
N THR A 108 -3.06 8.27 12.12
CA THR A 108 -4.43 7.97 12.57
C THR A 108 -4.94 8.99 13.59
N ASN A 109 -6.22 9.32 13.48
CA ASN A 109 -6.92 10.20 14.44
C ASN A 109 -7.27 9.47 15.75
N SER A 110 -8.03 10.14 16.66
CA SER A 110 -8.48 9.57 17.93
C SER A 110 -9.33 8.30 17.78
N ASN A 111 -10.04 8.16 16.66
CA ASN A 111 -10.88 7.01 16.35
C ASN A 111 -10.15 5.91 15.58
N GLY A 112 -8.82 6.02 15.44
CA GLY A 112 -7.99 5.12 14.64
C GLY A 112 -8.16 5.28 13.13
N ASP A 113 -8.93 6.28 12.64
CA ASP A 113 -9.22 6.42 11.23
C ASP A 113 -8.03 6.99 10.46
N TYR A 114 -7.89 6.52 9.23
CA TYR A 114 -6.96 7.06 8.24
C TYR A 114 -7.60 7.17 6.84
N LYS A 115 -7.01 7.99 5.98
CA LYS A 115 -7.50 8.20 4.60
C LYS A 115 -6.37 8.61 3.69
N PHE A 116 -6.39 8.08 2.44
CA PHE A 116 -5.55 8.53 1.34
C PHE A 116 -6.37 8.84 0.10
N LYS A 117 -5.91 9.82 -0.70
CA LYS A 117 -6.38 10.05 -2.07
C LYS A 117 -5.29 9.63 -3.03
N THR A 118 -5.60 8.70 -3.92
CA THR A 118 -4.64 8.16 -4.88
C THR A 118 -5.34 7.73 -6.17
N ILE A 119 -4.66 7.00 -7.04
CA ILE A 119 -5.22 6.35 -8.23
C ILE A 119 -5.21 4.84 -8.04
N LEU A 120 -6.05 4.14 -8.81
CA LEU A 120 -5.99 2.69 -8.93
C LEU A 120 -4.67 2.32 -9.63
N PRO A 121 -3.77 1.54 -9.00
CA PRO A 121 -2.52 1.16 -9.63
C PRO A 121 -2.75 0.21 -10.81
N GLY A 122 -1.85 0.21 -11.78
CA GLY A 122 -1.74 -0.83 -12.78
C GLY A 122 -1.17 -2.12 -12.18
N ALA A 123 -1.34 -3.22 -12.92
CA ALA A 123 -0.58 -4.45 -12.67
C ALA A 123 0.93 -4.16 -12.89
N TYR A 124 1.78 -4.84 -12.15
CA TYR A 124 3.23 -4.63 -12.20
C TYR A 124 3.94 -5.87 -12.78
N PRO A 125 4.80 -5.71 -13.79
CA PRO A 125 5.55 -6.86 -14.33
C PRO A 125 6.56 -7.33 -13.29
N TRP A 126 6.50 -8.61 -12.97
CA TRP A 126 7.47 -9.24 -12.10
C TRP A 126 8.63 -9.79 -12.91
N GLY A 127 9.83 -9.28 -12.73
CA GLY A 127 11.00 -9.62 -13.55
C GLY A 127 11.50 -11.07 -13.47
N ASN A 128 10.81 -11.97 -12.75
CA ASN A 128 11.26 -13.35 -12.54
C ASN A 128 11.15 -14.24 -13.78
N HIS A 129 10.16 -14.00 -14.63
CA HIS A 129 10.00 -14.71 -15.91
C HIS A 129 9.13 -13.91 -16.88
N LYS A 130 9.20 -14.27 -18.15
CA LYS A 130 8.40 -13.68 -19.21
C LYS A 130 6.90 -13.84 -18.88
N ASN A 131 6.12 -12.76 -19.05
CA ASN A 131 4.69 -12.70 -18.78
C ASN A 131 4.27 -12.86 -17.30
N ALA A 132 5.18 -12.72 -16.36
CA ALA A 132 4.83 -12.67 -14.94
C ALA A 132 4.33 -11.28 -14.57
N TRP A 133 3.08 -11.17 -14.14
CA TRP A 133 2.46 -9.93 -13.71
C TRP A 133 1.90 -10.08 -12.31
N ARG A 134 2.16 -9.10 -11.47
CA ARG A 134 1.55 -8.99 -10.15
C ARG A 134 0.19 -8.27 -10.24
N PRO A 135 -0.80 -8.65 -9.42
CA PRO A 135 -2.07 -7.94 -9.34
C PRO A 135 -1.88 -6.50 -8.90
N LYS A 136 -2.88 -5.68 -9.12
CA LYS A 136 -2.96 -4.32 -8.56
C LYS A 136 -2.81 -4.37 -7.06
N HIS A 137 -1.82 -3.63 -6.52
CA HIS A 137 -1.57 -3.62 -5.09
C HIS A 137 -0.99 -2.28 -4.63
N ILE A 138 -1.15 -2.01 -3.36
CA ILE A 138 -0.56 -0.86 -2.68
C ILE A 138 0.20 -1.39 -1.47
N HIS A 139 1.43 -0.97 -1.33
CA HIS A 139 2.25 -1.27 -0.16
C HIS A 139 1.84 -0.38 1.00
N PHE A 140 1.79 -0.96 2.18
CA PHE A 140 1.51 -0.30 3.44
C PHE A 140 2.65 -0.54 4.41
N SER A 141 3.11 0.51 5.05
CA SER A 141 4.03 0.47 6.17
C SER A 141 3.38 1.14 7.36
N ILE A 142 3.26 0.44 8.45
CA ILE A 142 2.60 0.88 9.67
C ILE A 142 3.66 1.00 10.77
N ILE A 143 3.80 2.20 11.32
CA ILE A 143 4.81 2.54 12.31
C ILE A 143 4.09 3.00 13.58
N ASN A 144 4.37 2.34 14.67
CA ASN A 144 3.97 2.79 15.98
C ASN A 144 5.21 3.36 16.70
N GLU A 145 5.22 4.66 16.97
CA GLU A 145 6.36 5.35 17.61
C GLU A 145 6.69 4.77 18.99
N ASN A 146 5.71 4.16 19.67
CA ASN A 146 5.87 3.56 21.00
C ASN A 146 6.38 2.11 20.97
N ILE A 147 6.46 1.50 19.80
CA ILE A 147 6.89 0.11 19.64
C ILE A 147 7.92 0.11 18.50
N SER A 148 9.12 -0.36 18.75
CA SER A 148 10.22 -0.43 17.77
C SER A 148 9.93 -1.33 16.56
N ASN A 149 8.67 -1.71 16.34
CA ASN A 149 8.23 -2.61 15.29
C ASN A 149 7.50 -1.88 14.18
N ARG A 150 8.00 -2.06 12.97
CA ARG A 150 7.36 -1.67 11.72
C ARG A 150 6.64 -2.88 11.13
N LEU A 151 5.38 -2.72 10.78
CA LEU A 151 4.64 -3.71 10.02
C LEU A 151 4.61 -3.29 8.55
N CYS A 152 5.09 -4.15 7.65
CA CYS A 152 4.91 -3.99 6.22
C CYS A 152 3.89 -5.01 5.71
N THR A 153 2.96 -4.56 4.87
CA THR A 153 1.94 -5.39 4.24
C THR A 153 1.57 -4.85 2.86
N GLN A 154 0.75 -5.58 2.14
CA GLN A 154 0.21 -5.17 0.85
C GLN A 154 -1.31 -5.24 0.88
N MET A 155 -1.96 -4.21 0.33
CA MET A 155 -3.39 -4.19 0.08
C MET A 155 -3.63 -4.54 -1.38
N TYR A 156 -4.52 -5.50 -1.61
CA TYR A 156 -4.95 -5.92 -2.95
C TYR A 156 -6.37 -5.43 -3.23
N PHE A 157 -6.75 -5.41 -4.50
CA PHE A 157 -8.08 -5.02 -4.93
C PHE A 157 -8.97 -6.25 -5.20
N PRO A 158 -10.29 -6.14 -4.94
CA PRO A 158 -11.21 -7.23 -5.20
C PRO A 158 -11.32 -7.54 -6.70
N ASN A 159 -11.62 -8.80 -7.01
CA ASN A 159 -11.87 -9.28 -8.39
C ASN A 159 -10.69 -9.14 -9.36
N ASP A 160 -9.46 -9.01 -8.87
CA ASP A 160 -8.28 -9.06 -9.72
C ASP A 160 -7.88 -10.53 -9.96
N PHE A 161 -8.01 -11.00 -11.22
CA PHE A 161 -7.73 -12.39 -11.58
C PHE A 161 -6.26 -12.77 -11.37
N LEU A 162 -5.34 -11.81 -11.40
CA LEU A 162 -3.92 -12.04 -11.17
C LEU A 162 -3.61 -12.49 -9.73
N LEU A 163 -4.53 -12.29 -8.78
CA LEU A 163 -4.37 -12.80 -7.40
C LEU A 163 -4.13 -14.31 -7.36
N ASN A 164 -4.76 -15.06 -8.25
CA ASN A 164 -4.59 -16.52 -8.32
C ASN A 164 -3.17 -16.94 -8.71
N TYR A 165 -2.45 -16.06 -9.38
CA TYR A 165 -1.11 -16.32 -9.92
C TYR A 165 -0.01 -15.59 -9.16
N ASP A 166 -0.33 -14.66 -8.24
CA ASP A 166 0.68 -13.93 -7.46
C ASP A 166 1.31 -14.81 -6.39
N PRO A 167 2.60 -15.16 -6.52
CA PRO A 167 3.25 -16.04 -5.54
C PRO A 167 3.36 -15.39 -4.16
N ILE A 168 3.45 -14.06 -4.06
CA ILE A 168 3.49 -13.37 -2.77
C ILE A 168 2.14 -13.50 -2.06
N TYR A 169 1.04 -13.21 -2.75
CA TYR A 169 -0.31 -13.42 -2.20
C TYR A 169 -0.55 -14.91 -1.85
N ASN A 170 -0.10 -15.82 -2.71
CA ASN A 170 -0.31 -17.25 -2.52
C ASN A 170 0.59 -17.90 -1.47
N SER A 171 1.69 -17.25 -1.06
CA SER A 171 2.51 -17.68 0.08
C SER A 171 1.80 -17.48 1.43
N ILE A 172 0.78 -16.63 1.47
CA ILE A 172 0.00 -16.35 2.68
C ILE A 172 -1.02 -17.46 2.89
N ALA A 173 -1.15 -17.94 4.13
CA ALA A 173 -2.14 -18.97 4.46
C ALA A 173 -3.56 -18.52 4.07
N LYS A 174 -4.34 -19.40 3.41
CA LYS A 174 -5.67 -19.10 2.83
C LYS A 174 -6.61 -18.35 3.79
N LYS A 175 -6.61 -18.72 5.07
CA LYS A 175 -7.46 -18.10 6.12
C LYS A 175 -7.19 -16.62 6.33
N TYR A 176 -6.02 -16.10 5.90
CA TYR A 176 -5.64 -14.69 6.08
C TYR A 176 -5.69 -13.88 4.79
N ARG A 177 -5.81 -14.51 3.61
CA ARG A 177 -5.75 -13.82 2.31
C ARG A 177 -6.84 -12.76 2.16
N ASN A 178 -8.06 -13.07 2.63
CA ASN A 178 -9.19 -12.14 2.53
C ASN A 178 -8.97 -10.85 3.33
N SER A 179 -8.16 -10.87 4.39
CA SER A 179 -7.84 -9.65 5.15
C SER A 179 -6.92 -8.68 4.39
N LEU A 180 -6.29 -9.14 3.32
CA LEU A 180 -5.42 -8.31 2.46
C LEU A 180 -6.18 -7.69 1.28
N ILE A 181 -7.43 -8.07 1.06
CA ILE A 181 -8.25 -7.54 -0.03
C ILE A 181 -9.09 -6.38 0.50
N ALA A 182 -8.93 -5.21 -0.10
CA ALA A 182 -9.74 -4.04 0.21
C ALA A 182 -11.21 -4.29 -0.13
N LYS A 183 -12.11 -3.73 0.67
CA LYS A 183 -13.55 -3.81 0.42
C LYS A 183 -14.00 -2.58 -0.38
N PHE A 184 -14.72 -2.81 -1.47
CA PHE A 184 -15.35 -1.73 -2.22
C PHE A 184 -16.51 -1.15 -1.42
N ASP A 185 -16.48 0.14 -1.12
CA ASP A 185 -17.50 0.82 -0.32
C ASP A 185 -18.62 1.35 -1.22
N LYS A 186 -19.60 0.50 -1.48
CA LYS A 186 -20.76 0.85 -2.34
C LYS A 186 -21.61 2.00 -1.78
N LYS A 187 -21.68 2.15 -0.47
CA LYS A 187 -22.55 3.15 0.21
C LYS A 187 -21.94 4.57 0.15
N ASN A 188 -20.64 4.67 0.24
CA ASN A 188 -19.92 5.96 0.26
C ASN A 188 -19.26 6.29 -1.10
N ASN A 189 -19.62 5.59 -2.16
CA ASN A 189 -19.15 5.87 -3.52
C ASN A 189 -19.84 7.12 -4.12
N ILE A 190 -20.18 8.08 -3.26
CA ILE A 190 -20.90 9.33 -3.60
C ILE A 190 -19.91 10.46 -3.93
N VAL A 191 -18.60 10.23 -3.70
CA VAL A 191 -17.59 11.24 -4.05
C VAL A 191 -17.44 11.27 -5.57
N PRO A 192 -17.87 12.34 -6.25
CA PRO A 192 -17.79 12.40 -7.70
C PRO A 192 -16.38 12.06 -8.20
N ASN A 193 -16.30 11.18 -9.19
CA ASN A 193 -15.05 10.75 -9.83
C ASN A 193 -14.08 9.91 -8.97
N TYR A 194 -14.47 9.44 -7.79
CA TYR A 194 -13.65 8.55 -6.96
C TYR A 194 -14.35 7.23 -6.68
N LEU A 195 -13.62 6.12 -6.79
CA LEU A 195 -14.03 4.87 -6.16
C LEU A 195 -13.49 4.84 -4.73
N VAL A 196 -14.28 4.33 -3.79
CA VAL A 196 -13.92 4.28 -2.38
C VAL A 196 -13.68 2.83 -1.96
N PHE A 197 -12.52 2.60 -1.32
CA PHE A 197 -12.14 1.30 -0.78
C PHE A 197 -11.86 1.42 0.72
N THR A 198 -12.24 0.40 1.46
CA THR A 198 -11.98 0.29 2.91
C THR A 198 -10.96 -0.82 3.15
N PHE A 199 -9.95 -0.53 3.97
CA PHE A 199 -8.92 -1.46 4.36
C PHE A 199 -8.55 -1.24 5.83
N ASP A 200 -9.03 -2.12 6.72
CA ASP A 200 -8.78 -2.03 8.16
C ASP A 200 -7.51 -2.82 8.52
N ILE A 201 -6.77 -2.30 9.49
CA ILE A 201 -5.49 -2.84 9.95
C ILE A 201 -5.61 -3.21 11.43
N VAL A 202 -5.22 -4.44 11.77
CA VAL A 202 -5.21 -4.94 13.15
C VAL A 202 -3.75 -5.14 13.61
N LEU A 203 -3.35 -4.52 14.71
CA LEU A 203 -2.01 -4.61 15.31
C LEU A 203 -1.98 -5.46 16.58
#